data_e3875620ade6e56806909eb5c9995444
#
_entry.id   e3875620ade6e56806909eb5c9995444
#
_cell.length_a   1.000
_cell.length_b   1.000
_cell.length_c   1.000
_cell.angle_alpha   90.00
_cell.angle_beta   90.00
_cell.angle_gamma   90.00
#
_symmetry.space_group_name_H-M   'P 1'
#
loop_
_entity.id
_entity.type
_entity.pdbx_description
1 polymer ?
#
loop_
_entity_poly.entity_id
_entity_poly.type
_entity_poly.pdbx_seq_one_letter_code
_entity_poly.pdbx_strand_id
1 'polypeptide(L)'
;MKKVMALSLGEVILKGKNRHRFIEKLIKSVKRNLRNLDHGKIYHNMGKIYVEVSGDNEEKLMNRLKHVFGIVYIAPTYEVETNWETIEEAVVKIVDETLKDHPEYKTFKVKTNRGDKKFPLNSMEISAKIGGMVLKNFDIKVDVHDPDFFVYCDLKKDTYIYVDKIKAHGGLPTGTNGRGLLLLSGGIDSPVAGFLMAKRGVLVDCLHFHSYPFTSERAEEKVKKLAEDISNFSGELTFYSVNILDIQKEININCPEDEMTIISRRFMMRVADKIARDNGYDCIITGENLGQVASQTIDGLKVTDAITDKIVFRPLIGMDKVNIIDIAKDIDTYETSILPYEDCCTVFLPKHPLLTPSIEGIEKSEEPLDCDKLVEEAIGKMKIEKIGGSDEE
;
A
#
# COMPACT_ATOMS: atom_id res chain seq x y z
N MET A 1 1.56 31.70 -14.60
CA MET A 1 1.44 30.88 -13.38
C MET A 1 0.78 29.56 -13.74
N LYS A 2 1.38 28.42 -13.36
CA LYS A 2 0.82 27.07 -13.56
C LYS A 2 0.53 26.42 -12.20
N LYS A 3 -0.58 25.68 -12.09
CA LYS A 3 -0.90 24.88 -10.92
C LYS A 3 -0.38 23.44 -11.14
N VAL A 4 0.38 22.90 -10.20
CA VAL A 4 0.98 21.57 -10.29
C VAL A 4 0.87 20.86 -8.96
N MET A 5 0.79 19.51 -8.97
CA MET A 5 1.01 18.69 -7.79
C MET A 5 2.50 18.41 -7.67
N ALA A 6 3.15 18.91 -6.63
CA ALA A 6 4.55 18.60 -6.33
C ALA A 6 4.65 17.36 -5.44
N LEU A 7 5.28 16.30 -5.98
CA LEU A 7 5.43 15.02 -5.32
C LEU A 7 6.82 14.90 -4.70
N SER A 8 6.88 14.87 -3.37
CA SER A 8 8.13 14.68 -2.63
C SER A 8 8.45 13.19 -2.54
N LEU A 9 9.65 12.82 -2.95
CA LEU A 9 10.10 11.43 -2.99
C LEU A 9 10.72 11.03 -1.65
N GLY A 10 10.45 9.80 -1.21
CA GLY A 10 11.00 9.22 0.02
C GLY A 10 12.33 8.49 -0.21
N GLU A 11 12.38 7.24 0.20
CA GLU A 11 13.57 6.36 0.09
C GLU A 11 14.14 6.23 -1.33
N VAL A 12 13.35 6.54 -2.34
CA VAL A 12 13.78 6.54 -3.76
C VAL A 12 15.01 7.43 -3.99
N ILE A 13 15.10 8.56 -3.26
CA ILE A 13 16.25 9.49 -3.36
C ILE A 13 17.54 8.83 -2.88
N LEU A 14 17.47 7.90 -1.93
CA LEU A 14 18.62 7.24 -1.30
C LEU A 14 19.20 6.07 -2.11
N LYS A 15 18.62 5.75 -3.28
CA LYS A 15 18.99 4.56 -4.08
C LYS A 15 20.30 4.70 -4.88
N GLY A 16 21.12 5.73 -4.62
CA GLY A 16 22.43 5.91 -5.20
C GLY A 16 22.43 5.84 -6.75
N LYS A 17 23.26 5.00 -7.34
CA LYS A 17 23.36 4.82 -8.80
C LYS A 17 22.10 4.27 -9.46
N ASN A 18 21.26 3.56 -8.73
CA ASN A 18 20.01 2.98 -9.23
C ASN A 18 18.81 3.95 -9.17
N ARG A 19 18.98 5.17 -8.64
CA ARG A 19 17.90 6.13 -8.43
C ARG A 19 17.09 6.41 -9.68
N HIS A 20 17.70 6.53 -10.85
CA HIS A 20 16.98 6.78 -12.11
C HIS A 20 15.95 5.69 -12.42
N ARG A 21 16.31 4.41 -12.26
CA ARG A 21 15.41 3.27 -12.48
C ARG A 21 14.18 3.30 -11.53
N PHE A 22 14.39 3.69 -10.27
CA PHE A 22 13.29 3.85 -9.29
C PHE A 22 12.39 5.03 -9.65
N ILE A 23 12.96 6.16 -10.09
CA ILE A 23 12.19 7.33 -10.54
C ILE A 23 11.38 6.99 -11.79
N GLU A 24 11.93 6.29 -12.76
CA GLU A 24 11.20 5.84 -13.96
C GLU A 24 10.02 4.93 -13.60
N LYS A 25 10.22 3.95 -12.70
CA LYS A 25 9.13 3.10 -12.20
C LYS A 25 8.08 3.91 -11.46
N LEU A 26 8.49 4.89 -10.66
CA LEU A 26 7.57 5.77 -9.95
C LEU A 26 6.74 6.60 -10.93
N ILE A 27 7.35 7.18 -11.96
CA ILE A 27 6.62 7.93 -13.01
C ILE A 27 5.64 7.02 -13.74
N LYS A 28 6.00 5.76 -14.02
CA LYS A 28 5.07 4.78 -14.59
C LYS A 28 3.89 4.51 -13.65
N SER A 29 4.13 4.38 -12.34
CA SER A 29 3.06 4.20 -11.34
C SER A 29 2.16 5.43 -11.25
N VAL A 30 2.72 6.65 -11.27
CA VAL A 30 1.95 7.90 -11.34
C VAL A 30 1.07 7.91 -12.59
N LYS A 31 1.63 7.66 -13.77
CA LYS A 31 0.87 7.63 -15.04
C LYS A 31 -0.25 6.59 -15.02
N ARG A 32 0.00 5.40 -14.45
CA ARG A 32 -1.01 4.34 -14.32
C ARG A 32 -2.18 4.81 -13.44
N ASN A 33 -1.90 5.38 -12.27
CA ASN A 33 -2.92 5.83 -11.33
C ASN A 33 -3.73 7.03 -11.86
N LEU A 34 -3.18 7.79 -12.81
CA LEU A 34 -3.84 8.97 -13.40
C LEU A 34 -4.44 8.71 -14.78
N ARG A 35 -4.45 7.44 -15.28
CA ARG A 35 -4.82 7.09 -16.66
C ARG A 35 -6.15 7.70 -17.12
N ASN A 36 -7.17 7.70 -16.25
CA ASN A 36 -8.54 8.15 -16.57
C ASN A 36 -8.85 9.53 -15.98
N LEU A 37 -7.82 10.30 -15.60
CA LEU A 37 -7.97 11.67 -15.13
C LEU A 37 -7.29 12.63 -16.09
N ASP A 38 -7.97 13.74 -16.41
CA ASP A 38 -7.37 14.81 -17.19
C ASP A 38 -6.27 15.50 -16.38
N HIS A 39 -5.08 15.56 -16.95
CA HIS A 39 -3.90 16.20 -16.38
C HIS A 39 -2.94 16.63 -17.49
N GLY A 40 -2.12 17.66 -17.22
CA GLY A 40 -1.07 18.08 -18.15
C GLY A 40 0.19 17.22 -18.04
N LYS A 41 1.34 17.84 -18.23
CA LYS A 41 2.63 17.11 -18.22
C LYS A 41 2.99 16.54 -16.86
N ILE A 42 3.61 15.34 -16.89
CA ILE A 42 4.29 14.73 -15.75
C ILE A 42 5.79 14.83 -16.00
N TYR A 43 6.52 15.49 -15.12
CA TYR A 43 7.97 15.70 -15.27
C TYR A 43 8.71 15.59 -13.95
N HIS A 44 10.00 15.27 -14.02
CA HIS A 44 10.90 15.22 -12.87
C HIS A 44 11.84 16.42 -12.92
N ASN A 45 11.91 17.16 -11.83
CA ASN A 45 12.82 18.29 -11.70
C ASN A 45 13.42 18.34 -10.29
N MET A 46 14.76 18.30 -10.20
CA MET A 46 15.55 18.48 -8.96
C MET A 46 15.00 17.70 -7.75
N GLY A 47 14.76 16.38 -7.94
CA GLY A 47 14.38 15.47 -6.86
C GLY A 47 12.90 15.41 -6.50
N LYS A 48 12.04 16.13 -7.23
CA LYS A 48 10.57 16.03 -7.13
C LYS A 48 9.96 15.66 -8.48
N ILE A 49 8.81 14.99 -8.45
CA ILE A 49 7.97 14.79 -9.63
C ILE A 49 6.84 15.82 -9.55
N TYR A 50 6.49 16.39 -10.70
CA TYR A 50 5.42 17.36 -10.84
C TYR A 50 4.38 16.84 -11.83
N VAL A 51 3.11 17.04 -11.50
CA VAL A 51 1.96 16.73 -12.35
C VAL A 51 1.19 18.02 -12.58
N GLU A 52 1.08 18.51 -13.82
CA GLU A 52 0.30 19.70 -14.13
C GLU A 52 -1.19 19.41 -13.92
N VAL A 53 -1.86 20.31 -13.21
CA VAL A 53 -3.31 20.22 -12.95
C VAL A 53 -4.06 20.82 -14.15
N SER A 54 -5.03 20.06 -14.67
CA SER A 54 -5.94 20.49 -15.73
C SER A 54 -7.37 20.62 -15.17
N GLY A 55 -8.02 21.75 -15.42
CA GLY A 55 -9.40 22.00 -14.92
C GLY A 55 -9.52 21.90 -13.40
N ASP A 56 -10.68 21.48 -12.90
CA ASP A 56 -11.00 21.36 -11.48
C ASP A 56 -10.70 19.95 -10.91
N ASN A 57 -9.61 19.32 -11.37
CA ASN A 57 -9.28 17.94 -11.02
C ASN A 57 -8.31 17.80 -9.83
N GLU A 58 -8.02 18.87 -9.12
CA GLU A 58 -7.01 18.90 -8.05
C GLU A 58 -7.24 17.83 -6.98
N GLU A 59 -8.44 17.79 -6.42
CA GLU A 59 -8.80 16.83 -5.36
C GLU A 59 -8.74 15.37 -5.86
N LYS A 60 -9.24 15.13 -7.08
CA LYS A 60 -9.18 13.78 -7.70
C LYS A 60 -7.75 13.34 -7.95
N LEU A 61 -6.90 14.23 -8.46
CA LEU A 61 -5.46 13.97 -8.66
C LEU A 61 -4.78 13.66 -7.33
N MET A 62 -5.05 14.45 -6.30
CA MET A 62 -4.50 14.27 -4.96
C MET A 62 -4.88 12.91 -4.37
N ASN A 63 -6.15 12.53 -4.44
CA ASN A 63 -6.64 11.25 -3.93
C ASN A 63 -6.01 10.06 -4.65
N ARG A 64 -5.88 10.10 -5.97
CA ARG A 64 -5.19 9.06 -6.75
C ARG A 64 -3.69 8.99 -6.46
N LEU A 65 -3.04 10.14 -6.30
CA LEU A 65 -1.59 10.20 -6.02
C LEU A 65 -1.21 9.71 -4.63
N LYS A 66 -2.11 9.77 -3.64
CA LYS A 66 -1.89 9.18 -2.30
C LYS A 66 -1.64 7.67 -2.37
N HIS A 67 -2.25 6.97 -3.33
CA HIS A 67 -2.09 5.52 -3.51
C HIS A 67 -0.77 5.12 -4.21
N VAL A 68 0.07 6.09 -4.61
CA VAL A 68 1.32 5.79 -5.31
C VAL A 68 2.48 5.64 -4.32
N PHE A 69 2.99 4.43 -4.17
CA PHE A 69 4.17 4.18 -3.34
C PHE A 69 5.43 4.85 -3.89
N GLY A 70 6.23 5.39 -2.98
CA GLY A 70 7.43 6.19 -3.29
C GLY A 70 7.23 7.68 -3.08
N ILE A 71 5.98 8.15 -2.97
CA ILE A 71 5.62 9.53 -2.65
C ILE A 71 5.40 9.66 -1.15
N VAL A 72 6.10 10.59 -0.50
CA VAL A 72 5.96 10.85 0.95
C VAL A 72 5.00 12.00 1.22
N TYR A 73 5.07 13.04 0.37
CA TYR A 73 4.20 14.20 0.45
C TYR A 73 3.74 14.65 -0.92
N ILE A 74 2.51 15.11 -0.99
CA ILE A 74 1.89 15.77 -2.14
C ILE A 74 1.59 17.20 -1.74
N ALA A 75 1.94 18.17 -2.58
CA ALA A 75 1.67 19.58 -2.32
C ALA A 75 1.07 20.24 -3.56
N PRO A 76 -0.17 20.76 -3.48
CA PRO A 76 -0.68 21.72 -4.46
C PRO A 76 0.27 22.93 -4.53
N THR A 77 0.74 23.27 -5.70
CA THR A 77 1.88 24.17 -5.88
C THR A 77 1.65 25.09 -7.08
N TYR A 78 2.01 26.34 -6.94
CA TYR A 78 2.13 27.27 -8.07
C TYR A 78 3.57 27.28 -8.58
N GLU A 79 3.74 26.93 -9.86
CA GLU A 79 4.98 27.07 -10.62
C GLU A 79 4.97 28.41 -11.36
N VAL A 80 5.98 29.23 -11.10
CA VAL A 80 6.13 30.58 -11.69
C VAL A 80 7.55 30.82 -12.15
N GLU A 81 7.76 31.76 -13.05
CA GLU A 81 9.08 32.28 -13.38
C GLU A 81 9.76 32.86 -12.13
N THR A 82 11.09 32.78 -12.08
CA THR A 82 11.86 33.27 -10.95
C THR A 82 12.08 34.79 -11.08
N ASN A 83 11.01 35.55 -10.90
CA ASN A 83 11.03 37.01 -10.75
C ASN A 83 10.06 37.41 -9.61
N TRP A 84 10.27 38.62 -9.04
CA TRP A 84 9.54 39.02 -7.84
C TRP A 84 8.06 39.32 -8.08
N GLU A 85 7.69 39.77 -9.24
CA GLU A 85 6.29 40.08 -9.62
C GLU A 85 5.44 38.79 -9.63
N THR A 86 5.90 37.75 -10.35
CA THR A 86 5.20 36.47 -10.43
C THR A 86 5.24 35.69 -9.12
N ILE A 87 6.32 35.85 -8.31
CA ILE A 87 6.40 35.27 -6.97
C ILE A 87 5.36 35.91 -6.04
N GLU A 88 5.26 37.26 -6.04
CA GLU A 88 4.26 37.98 -5.22
C GLU A 88 2.85 37.57 -5.59
N GLU A 89 2.53 37.53 -6.89
CA GLU A 89 1.23 37.07 -7.38
C GLU A 89 0.89 35.64 -6.88
N ALA A 90 1.83 34.69 -6.97
CA ALA A 90 1.62 33.34 -6.52
C ALA A 90 1.49 33.23 -4.99
N VAL A 91 2.29 33.99 -4.22
CA VAL A 91 2.22 34.02 -2.76
C VAL A 91 0.88 34.59 -2.29
N VAL A 92 0.45 35.72 -2.86
CA VAL A 92 -0.83 36.35 -2.50
C VAL A 92 -1.98 35.39 -2.80
N LYS A 93 -1.97 34.75 -3.98
CA LYS A 93 -3.02 33.83 -4.38
C LYS A 93 -3.11 32.61 -3.47
N ILE A 94 -1.99 31.94 -3.19
CA ILE A 94 -2.03 30.71 -2.38
C ILE A 94 -2.38 31.00 -0.92
N VAL A 95 -1.95 32.14 -0.37
CA VAL A 95 -2.32 32.54 0.99
C VAL A 95 -3.78 32.90 1.07
N ASP A 96 -4.35 33.60 0.06
CA ASP A 96 -5.78 33.91 -0.03
C ASP A 96 -6.63 32.62 -0.09
N GLU A 97 -6.24 31.65 -0.92
CA GLU A 97 -6.88 30.32 -0.99
C GLU A 97 -6.82 29.62 0.38
N THR A 98 -5.64 29.58 1.00
CA THR A 98 -5.47 28.96 2.33
C THR A 98 -6.33 29.58 3.42
N LEU A 99 -6.40 30.92 3.47
CA LEU A 99 -7.20 31.63 4.47
C LEU A 99 -8.71 31.54 4.20
N LYS A 100 -9.15 31.27 2.96
CA LYS A 100 -10.55 30.95 2.65
C LYS A 100 -10.94 29.55 3.16
N ASP A 101 -10.04 28.57 3.01
CA ASP A 101 -10.26 27.21 3.47
C ASP A 101 -10.11 27.10 4.99
N HIS A 102 -9.25 27.94 5.59
CA HIS A 102 -8.90 27.96 7.02
C HIS A 102 -9.01 29.39 7.60
N PRO A 103 -10.23 29.92 7.79
CA PRO A 103 -10.43 31.27 8.31
C PRO A 103 -9.96 31.47 9.78
N GLU A 104 -9.72 30.38 10.49
CA GLU A 104 -9.16 30.37 11.85
C GLU A 104 -7.65 30.68 11.87
N TYR A 105 -6.91 30.51 10.79
CA TYR A 105 -5.45 30.74 10.75
C TYR A 105 -5.11 32.23 10.91
N LYS A 106 -4.19 32.52 11.84
CA LYS A 106 -3.77 33.90 12.19
C LYS A 106 -2.27 34.07 12.13
N THR A 107 -1.51 32.98 12.04
CA THR A 107 -0.05 33.02 12.08
C THR A 107 0.56 32.17 10.97
N PHE A 108 1.71 32.63 10.44
CA PHE A 108 2.42 31.93 9.39
C PHE A 108 3.93 32.01 9.54
N LYS A 109 4.64 31.12 8.84
CA LYS A 109 6.09 31.15 8.68
C LYS A 109 6.49 30.85 7.26
N VAL A 110 7.44 31.60 6.70
CA VAL A 110 8.00 31.32 5.38
C VAL A 110 9.22 30.40 5.53
N LYS A 111 9.28 29.34 4.69
CA LYS A 111 10.42 28.44 4.55
C LYS A 111 10.92 28.43 3.11
N THR A 112 12.13 28.93 2.88
CA THR A 112 12.72 29.00 1.54
C THR A 112 13.83 27.96 1.39
N ASN A 113 13.74 27.21 0.29
CA ASN A 113 14.81 26.33 -0.19
C ASN A 113 15.38 26.91 -1.48
N ARG A 114 16.63 27.40 -1.42
CA ARG A 114 17.34 27.98 -2.56
C ARG A 114 18.18 26.93 -3.29
N GLY A 115 17.65 26.36 -4.35
CA GLY A 115 18.38 25.41 -5.21
C GLY A 115 19.34 26.10 -6.18
N ASP A 116 19.01 27.32 -6.64
CA ASP A 116 19.91 28.14 -7.48
C ASP A 116 20.79 29.04 -6.60
N LYS A 117 22.05 28.69 -6.47
CA LYS A 117 23.04 29.47 -5.70
C LYS A 117 23.44 30.79 -6.37
N LYS A 118 23.11 31.02 -7.65
CA LYS A 118 23.40 32.27 -8.37
C LYS A 118 22.37 33.37 -8.10
N PHE A 119 21.21 33.02 -7.50
CA PHE A 119 20.22 34.01 -7.14
C PHE A 119 20.79 35.02 -6.11
N PRO A 120 20.55 36.34 -6.27
CA PRO A 120 21.25 37.37 -5.49
C PRO A 120 21.03 37.31 -3.98
N LEU A 121 19.83 36.87 -3.54
CA LEU A 121 19.46 36.81 -2.13
C LEU A 121 19.66 35.40 -1.55
N ASN A 122 20.01 35.32 -0.28
CA ASN A 122 20.06 34.08 0.46
C ASN A 122 18.64 33.63 0.91
N SER A 123 18.52 32.39 1.44
CA SER A 123 17.22 31.84 1.82
C SER A 123 16.48 32.64 2.89
N MET A 124 17.23 33.27 3.84
CA MET A 124 16.64 34.09 4.90
C MET A 124 16.09 35.40 4.34
N GLU A 125 16.84 36.06 3.46
CA GLU A 125 16.45 37.29 2.81
C GLU A 125 15.21 37.08 1.91
N ILE A 126 15.15 35.93 1.18
CA ILE A 126 14.00 35.55 0.38
C ILE A 126 12.79 35.32 1.30
N SER A 127 12.96 34.58 2.41
CA SER A 127 11.87 34.35 3.36
C SER A 127 11.34 35.65 3.98
N ALA A 128 12.24 36.58 4.34
CA ALA A 128 11.85 37.88 4.87
C ALA A 128 11.07 38.71 3.84
N LYS A 129 11.50 38.70 2.57
CA LYS A 129 10.83 39.43 1.51
C LYS A 129 9.43 38.85 1.22
N ILE A 130 9.30 37.52 1.13
CA ILE A 130 8.00 36.83 0.98
C ILE A 130 7.11 37.11 2.20
N GLY A 131 7.65 37.04 3.42
CA GLY A 131 6.94 37.39 4.64
C GLY A 131 6.37 38.82 4.62
N GLY A 132 7.17 39.78 4.13
CA GLY A 132 6.71 41.16 3.92
C GLY A 132 5.56 41.28 2.91
N MET A 133 5.58 40.49 1.84
CA MET A 133 4.48 40.44 0.86
C MET A 133 3.18 39.93 1.50
N VAL A 134 3.26 38.87 2.32
CA VAL A 134 2.10 38.34 3.04
C VAL A 134 1.54 39.37 4.03
N LEU A 135 2.39 39.98 4.86
CA LEU A 135 1.97 40.97 5.86
C LEU A 135 1.36 42.25 5.24
N LYS A 136 1.77 42.58 4.02
CA LYS A 136 1.20 43.72 3.28
C LYS A 136 -0.23 43.49 2.81
N ASN A 137 -0.58 42.22 2.50
CA ASN A 137 -1.83 41.86 1.85
C ASN A 137 -2.87 41.23 2.81
N PHE A 138 -2.41 40.71 3.96
CA PHE A 138 -3.28 39.95 4.89
C PHE A 138 -3.06 40.39 6.33
N ASP A 139 -4.15 40.43 7.13
CA ASP A 139 -4.10 40.75 8.57
C ASP A 139 -3.79 39.48 9.40
N ILE A 140 -2.59 38.97 9.24
CA ILE A 140 -2.03 37.82 9.97
C ILE A 140 -0.62 38.14 10.46
N LYS A 141 -0.07 37.32 11.38
CA LYS A 141 1.22 37.59 12.02
C LYS A 141 2.25 36.50 11.70
N VAL A 142 3.54 36.85 11.79
CA VAL A 142 4.63 35.86 11.70
C VAL A 142 4.79 35.18 13.06
N ASP A 143 4.75 33.85 13.08
CA ASP A 143 5.19 33.02 14.20
C ASP A 143 6.30 32.08 13.74
N VAL A 144 7.49 32.20 14.32
CA VAL A 144 8.66 31.38 13.95
C VAL A 144 8.74 30.07 14.72
N HIS A 145 7.93 29.87 15.76
CA HIS A 145 7.96 28.70 16.63
C HIS A 145 6.82 27.73 16.31
N ASP A 146 5.57 28.21 16.36
CA ASP A 146 4.36 27.39 16.19
C ASP A 146 3.34 28.11 15.27
N PRO A 147 3.63 28.29 13.98
CA PRO A 147 2.69 28.93 13.05
C PRO A 147 1.55 27.99 12.67
N ASP A 148 0.37 28.59 12.42
CA ASP A 148 -0.79 27.85 11.91
C ASP A 148 -0.49 27.20 10.56
N PHE A 149 0.29 27.88 9.69
CA PHE A 149 0.71 27.33 8.40
C PHE A 149 2.08 27.82 7.94
N PHE A 150 2.64 27.10 6.97
CA PHE A 150 3.91 27.46 6.34
C PHE A 150 3.72 27.87 4.90
N VAL A 151 4.33 28.97 4.49
CA VAL A 151 4.50 29.30 3.07
C VAL A 151 5.87 28.79 2.64
N TYR A 152 5.89 27.79 1.76
CA TYR A 152 7.12 27.22 1.22
C TYR A 152 7.46 27.88 -0.13
N CYS A 153 8.74 28.17 -0.31
CA CYS A 153 9.29 28.68 -1.55
C CYS A 153 10.50 27.83 -1.96
N ASP A 154 10.37 27.01 -2.98
CA ASP A 154 11.48 26.28 -3.59
C ASP A 154 11.95 27.06 -4.83
N LEU A 155 13.02 27.86 -4.65
CA LEU A 155 13.59 28.68 -5.71
C LEU A 155 14.65 27.89 -6.48
N LYS A 156 14.40 27.65 -7.76
CA LYS A 156 15.23 26.92 -8.72
C LYS A 156 15.31 27.73 -10.03
N LYS A 157 15.37 27.07 -11.20
CA LYS A 157 15.18 27.70 -12.49
C LYS A 157 13.83 28.39 -12.58
N ASP A 158 12.78 27.65 -12.16
CA ASP A 158 11.43 28.17 -11.90
C ASP A 158 11.19 28.14 -10.39
N THR A 159 10.30 28.97 -9.88
CA THR A 159 9.96 29.05 -8.47
C THR A 159 8.66 28.32 -8.18
N TYR A 160 8.64 27.54 -7.09
CA TYR A 160 7.53 26.73 -6.66
C TYR A 160 7.04 27.20 -5.29
N ILE A 161 5.78 27.68 -5.24
CA ILE A 161 5.14 28.22 -4.03
C ILE A 161 4.03 27.28 -3.61
N TYR A 162 4.04 26.84 -2.35
CA TYR A 162 3.02 25.97 -1.78
C TYR A 162 2.88 26.19 -0.28
N VAL A 163 1.74 25.81 0.28
CA VAL A 163 1.45 25.96 1.72
C VAL A 163 1.49 24.59 2.40
N ASP A 164 0.62 23.69 2.03
CA ASP A 164 0.48 22.42 2.72
C ASP A 164 1.24 21.28 2.06
N LYS A 165 1.56 20.28 2.88
CA LYS A 165 2.12 19.01 2.44
C LYS A 165 1.24 17.89 2.97
N ILE A 166 0.45 17.32 2.10
CA ILE A 166 -0.40 16.20 2.43
C ILE A 166 0.46 14.94 2.46
N LYS A 167 0.40 14.22 3.57
CA LYS A 167 1.15 12.97 3.77
C LYS A 167 0.59 11.89 2.85
N ALA A 168 1.49 11.18 2.16
CA ALA A 168 1.20 9.97 1.38
C ALA A 168 1.93 8.77 2.01
N HIS A 169 1.70 7.56 1.49
CA HIS A 169 2.17 6.34 2.15
C HIS A 169 3.69 6.10 2.08
N GLY A 170 4.43 6.81 1.23
CA GLY A 170 5.89 6.61 1.10
C GLY A 170 6.26 5.26 0.48
N GLY A 171 7.30 4.61 0.99
CA GLY A 171 7.76 3.30 0.53
C GLY A 171 8.56 3.33 -0.77
N LEU A 172 8.48 2.26 -1.55
CA LEU A 172 9.18 2.06 -2.82
C LEU A 172 8.18 1.78 -3.95
N PRO A 173 8.47 2.21 -5.18
CA PRO A 173 7.60 1.95 -6.33
C PRO A 173 7.37 0.44 -6.51
N THR A 174 6.11 0.05 -6.69
CA THR A 174 5.69 -1.34 -6.89
C THR A 174 6.47 -2.00 -8.03
N GLY A 175 6.84 -3.28 -7.87
CA GLY A 175 7.63 -4.04 -8.83
C GLY A 175 9.14 -3.76 -8.79
N THR A 176 9.65 -3.10 -7.75
CA THR A 176 11.10 -2.92 -7.57
C THR A 176 11.76 -4.05 -6.80
N ASN A 177 10.98 -4.87 -6.06
CA ASN A 177 11.45 -5.94 -5.18
C ASN A 177 10.74 -7.28 -5.40
N GLY A 178 10.67 -7.72 -6.66
CA GLY A 178 10.13 -9.04 -6.99
C GLY A 178 8.60 -9.13 -6.96
N ARG A 179 8.10 -10.39 -6.96
CA ARG A 179 6.68 -10.77 -6.97
C ARG A 179 6.36 -11.65 -5.77
N GLY A 180 5.25 -11.38 -5.11
CA GLY A 180 4.78 -12.16 -3.95
C GLY A 180 3.35 -12.66 -4.14
N LEU A 181 3.08 -13.86 -3.66
CA LEU A 181 1.76 -14.46 -3.59
C LEU A 181 1.20 -14.26 -2.19
N LEU A 182 0.20 -13.41 -2.05
CA LEU A 182 -0.49 -13.12 -0.80
C LEU A 182 -1.59 -14.16 -0.54
N LEU A 183 -1.55 -14.84 0.60
CA LEU A 183 -2.68 -15.63 1.08
C LEU A 183 -3.74 -14.68 1.63
N LEU A 184 -4.75 -14.35 0.81
CA LEU A 184 -5.78 -13.37 1.12
C LEU A 184 -7.02 -14.04 1.68
N SER A 185 -7.35 -13.73 2.94
CA SER A 185 -8.61 -14.09 3.61
C SER A 185 -9.57 -12.92 3.69
N GLY A 186 -10.81 -13.16 4.16
CA GLY A 186 -11.78 -12.11 4.43
C GLY A 186 -11.52 -11.31 5.72
N GLY A 187 -10.45 -11.61 6.48
CA GLY A 187 -10.10 -10.92 7.73
C GLY A 187 -9.34 -9.63 7.54
N ILE A 188 -9.10 -8.93 8.65
CA ILE A 188 -8.43 -7.60 8.68
C ILE A 188 -6.92 -7.73 8.32
N ASP A 189 -6.28 -8.83 8.71
CA ASP A 189 -4.83 -8.93 8.73
C ASP A 189 -4.21 -9.11 7.33
N SER A 190 -4.77 -10.00 6.52
CA SER A 190 -4.16 -10.32 5.23
C SER A 190 -4.14 -9.16 4.22
N PRO A 191 -5.16 -8.28 4.12
CA PRO A 191 -5.07 -7.08 3.27
C PRO A 191 -3.97 -6.13 3.71
N VAL A 192 -3.83 -5.93 5.04
CA VAL A 192 -2.76 -5.08 5.61
C VAL A 192 -1.38 -5.67 5.32
N ALA A 193 -1.22 -7.00 5.40
CA ALA A 193 0.03 -7.67 5.03
C ALA A 193 0.38 -7.43 3.55
N GLY A 194 -0.59 -7.57 2.65
CA GLY A 194 -0.44 -7.28 1.23
C GLY A 194 -0.01 -5.84 0.96
N PHE A 195 -0.70 -4.88 1.58
CA PHE A 195 -0.35 -3.46 1.50
C PHE A 195 1.09 -3.18 1.97
N LEU A 196 1.48 -3.71 3.12
CA LEU A 196 2.82 -3.49 3.66
C LEU A 196 3.92 -4.04 2.75
N MET A 197 3.71 -5.19 2.13
CA MET A 197 4.67 -5.75 1.18
C MET A 197 4.68 -5.00 -0.15
N ALA A 198 3.51 -4.59 -0.67
CA ALA A 198 3.42 -3.73 -1.85
C ALA A 198 4.11 -2.38 -1.61
N LYS A 199 3.98 -1.78 -0.41
CA LYS A 199 4.70 -0.58 0.02
C LYS A 199 6.22 -0.76 0.03
N ARG A 200 6.72 -1.99 0.17
CA ARG A 200 8.16 -2.31 0.02
C ARG A 200 8.58 -2.61 -1.41
N GLY A 201 7.67 -2.41 -2.36
CA GLY A 201 7.95 -2.54 -3.80
C GLY A 201 7.73 -3.95 -4.36
N VAL A 202 7.09 -4.85 -3.63
CA VAL A 202 6.69 -6.17 -4.12
C VAL A 202 5.47 -6.03 -5.03
N LEU A 203 5.45 -6.72 -6.17
CA LEU A 203 4.22 -6.95 -6.94
C LEU A 203 3.43 -8.05 -6.23
N VAL A 204 2.20 -7.75 -5.82
CA VAL A 204 1.37 -8.66 -5.04
C VAL A 204 0.26 -9.19 -5.92
N ASP A 205 0.19 -10.53 -6.05
CA ASP A 205 -0.96 -11.27 -6.54
C ASP A 205 -1.58 -12.02 -5.36
N CYS A 206 -2.86 -12.41 -5.46
CA CYS A 206 -3.64 -12.93 -4.33
C CYS A 206 -4.07 -14.38 -4.55
N LEU A 207 -3.96 -15.20 -3.50
CA LEU A 207 -4.50 -16.54 -3.43
C LEU A 207 -5.52 -16.62 -2.31
N HIS A 208 -6.77 -16.92 -2.64
CA HIS A 208 -7.87 -17.14 -1.73
C HIS A 208 -8.24 -18.61 -1.65
N PHE A 209 -8.46 -19.09 -0.42
CA PHE A 209 -9.00 -20.42 -0.15
C PHE A 209 -10.45 -20.33 0.30
N HIS A 210 -11.30 -21.20 -0.24
CA HIS A 210 -12.68 -21.32 0.16
C HIS A 210 -13.09 -22.79 0.30
N SER A 211 -14.24 -23.05 0.91
CA SER A 211 -14.79 -24.38 1.14
C SER A 211 -16.24 -24.47 0.68
N TYR A 212 -16.54 -23.94 -0.53
CA TYR A 212 -17.88 -23.98 -1.08
C TYR A 212 -18.39 -25.43 -1.16
N PRO A 213 -19.64 -25.73 -0.74
CA PRO A 213 -20.74 -24.80 -0.38
C PRO A 213 -20.80 -24.40 1.11
N PHE A 214 -19.83 -24.77 1.95
CA PHE A 214 -19.81 -24.39 3.37
C PHE A 214 -19.44 -22.91 3.57
N THR A 215 -18.64 -22.32 2.68
CA THR A 215 -18.50 -20.86 2.57
C THR A 215 -19.38 -20.36 1.45
N SER A 216 -19.97 -19.17 1.63
CA SER A 216 -20.89 -18.58 0.67
C SER A 216 -20.19 -17.87 -0.50
N GLU A 217 -20.88 -17.65 -1.62
CA GLU A 217 -20.38 -16.78 -2.71
C GLU A 217 -20.13 -15.35 -2.23
N ARG A 218 -20.94 -14.85 -1.29
CA ARG A 218 -20.74 -13.53 -0.67
C ARG A 218 -19.43 -13.43 0.11
N ALA A 219 -18.94 -14.53 0.69
CA ALA A 219 -17.64 -14.58 1.33
C ALA A 219 -16.51 -14.41 0.28
N GLU A 220 -16.64 -15.03 -0.90
CA GLU A 220 -15.68 -14.85 -2.00
C GLU A 220 -15.73 -13.43 -2.57
N GLU A 221 -16.94 -12.86 -2.78
CA GLU A 221 -17.12 -11.46 -3.21
C GLU A 221 -16.46 -10.46 -2.25
N LYS A 222 -16.60 -10.67 -0.95
CA LYS A 222 -15.91 -9.88 0.07
C LYS A 222 -14.39 -9.89 -0.14
N VAL A 223 -13.81 -11.05 -0.38
CA VAL A 223 -12.35 -11.17 -0.57
C VAL A 223 -11.92 -10.56 -1.90
N LYS A 224 -12.72 -10.68 -2.96
CA LYS A 224 -12.48 -9.97 -4.23
C LYS A 224 -12.49 -8.45 -4.04
N LYS A 225 -13.41 -7.93 -3.22
CA LYS A 225 -13.42 -6.49 -2.88
C LYS A 225 -12.16 -6.07 -2.15
N LEU A 226 -11.66 -6.86 -1.20
CA LEU A 226 -10.39 -6.60 -0.53
C LEU A 226 -9.19 -6.65 -1.50
N ALA A 227 -9.22 -7.57 -2.48
CA ALA A 227 -8.21 -7.62 -3.53
C ALA A 227 -8.27 -6.38 -4.44
N GLU A 228 -9.47 -5.87 -4.75
CA GLU A 228 -9.67 -4.62 -5.48
C GLU A 228 -9.07 -3.43 -4.71
N ASP A 229 -9.34 -3.33 -3.40
CA ASP A 229 -8.80 -2.26 -2.55
C ASP A 229 -7.26 -2.30 -2.52
N ILE A 230 -6.63 -3.49 -2.45
CA ILE A 230 -5.17 -3.66 -2.57
C ILE A 230 -4.69 -3.22 -3.96
N SER A 231 -5.44 -3.50 -5.02
CA SER A 231 -5.07 -3.16 -6.40
C SER A 231 -4.93 -1.66 -6.64
N ASN A 232 -5.63 -0.83 -5.86
CA ASN A 232 -5.49 0.63 -5.91
C ASN A 232 -4.05 1.08 -5.63
N PHE A 233 -3.32 0.33 -4.82
CA PHE A 233 -1.91 0.59 -4.47
C PHE A 233 -0.93 -0.19 -5.35
N SER A 234 -1.17 -1.49 -5.55
CA SER A 234 -0.25 -2.40 -6.27
C SER A 234 -0.41 -2.35 -7.80
N GLY A 235 -1.58 -1.95 -8.29
CA GLY A 235 -2.03 -2.07 -9.68
C GLY A 235 -2.75 -3.39 -9.90
N GLU A 236 -3.10 -3.68 -11.17
CA GLU A 236 -3.73 -4.94 -11.56
C GLU A 236 -3.01 -6.14 -10.92
N LEU A 237 -3.79 -7.03 -10.34
CA LEU A 237 -3.32 -8.25 -9.70
C LEU A 237 -4.05 -9.49 -10.23
N THR A 238 -3.40 -10.64 -10.14
CA THR A 238 -4.01 -11.93 -10.41
C THR A 238 -4.61 -12.47 -9.11
N PHE A 239 -5.87 -12.85 -9.17
CA PHE A 239 -6.61 -13.45 -8.08
C PHE A 239 -6.85 -14.93 -8.38
N TYR A 240 -6.26 -15.79 -7.53
CA TYR A 240 -6.47 -17.24 -7.57
C TYR A 240 -7.50 -17.62 -6.50
N SER A 241 -8.52 -18.38 -6.85
CA SER A 241 -9.54 -18.90 -5.93
C SER A 241 -9.52 -20.41 -5.96
N VAL A 242 -9.20 -21.05 -4.83
CA VAL A 242 -9.00 -22.49 -4.69
C VAL A 242 -9.97 -23.06 -3.67
N ASN A 243 -10.76 -24.06 -4.09
CA ASN A 243 -11.62 -24.82 -3.18
C ASN A 243 -10.81 -25.91 -2.48
N ILE A 244 -10.74 -25.85 -1.14
CA ILE A 244 -10.02 -26.83 -0.34
C ILE A 244 -10.93 -27.81 0.41
N LEU A 245 -12.24 -27.82 0.12
CA LEU A 245 -13.20 -28.67 0.83
C LEU A 245 -12.86 -30.17 0.74
N ASP A 246 -12.45 -30.64 -0.42
CA ASP A 246 -12.12 -32.05 -0.61
C ASP A 246 -10.88 -32.43 0.23
N ILE A 247 -9.88 -31.56 0.28
CA ILE A 247 -8.72 -31.70 1.18
C ILE A 247 -9.16 -31.77 2.64
N GLN A 248 -10.04 -30.86 3.08
CA GLN A 248 -10.51 -30.81 4.46
C GLN A 248 -11.31 -32.06 4.85
N LYS A 249 -12.09 -32.63 3.92
CA LYS A 249 -12.80 -33.91 4.14
C LYS A 249 -11.82 -35.07 4.35
N GLU A 250 -10.80 -35.17 3.49
CA GLU A 250 -9.79 -36.22 3.61
C GLU A 250 -9.02 -36.12 4.93
N ILE A 251 -8.66 -34.90 5.34
CA ILE A 251 -8.04 -34.67 6.66
C ILE A 251 -8.98 -35.11 7.78
N ASN A 252 -10.26 -34.73 7.73
CA ASN A 252 -11.25 -35.05 8.78
C ASN A 252 -11.48 -36.57 8.92
N ILE A 253 -11.33 -37.33 7.83
CA ILE A 253 -11.52 -38.80 7.83
C ILE A 253 -10.27 -39.53 8.33
N ASN A 254 -9.08 -39.06 7.95
CA ASN A 254 -7.85 -39.83 8.06
C ASN A 254 -6.84 -39.32 9.11
N CYS A 255 -7.05 -38.12 9.66
CA CYS A 255 -6.10 -37.47 10.57
C CYS A 255 -6.72 -37.20 11.96
N PRO A 256 -5.88 -37.05 13.02
CA PRO A 256 -6.36 -36.66 14.35
C PRO A 256 -7.12 -35.33 14.36
N GLU A 257 -8.23 -35.27 15.13
CA GLU A 257 -9.10 -34.09 15.20
C GLU A 257 -8.36 -32.83 15.64
N ASP A 258 -7.49 -32.92 16.65
CA ASP A 258 -6.73 -31.80 17.22
C ASP A 258 -5.65 -31.24 16.28
N GLU A 259 -5.22 -32.01 15.26
CA GLU A 259 -4.24 -31.61 14.25
C GLU A 259 -4.84 -31.02 12.97
N MET A 260 -6.17 -31.11 12.81
CA MET A 260 -6.85 -30.71 11.56
C MET A 260 -6.50 -29.30 11.10
N THR A 261 -6.45 -28.34 12.01
CA THR A 261 -6.13 -26.93 11.66
C THR A 261 -4.72 -26.81 11.11
N ILE A 262 -3.73 -27.47 11.74
CA ILE A 262 -2.35 -27.36 11.31
C ILE A 262 -2.10 -28.10 10.00
N ILE A 263 -2.71 -29.28 9.81
CA ILE A 263 -2.60 -30.05 8.56
C ILE A 263 -3.27 -29.29 7.41
N SER A 264 -4.47 -28.71 7.62
CA SER A 264 -5.14 -27.86 6.61
C SER A 264 -4.25 -26.68 6.19
N ARG A 265 -3.55 -26.02 7.12
CA ARG A 265 -2.60 -24.94 6.82
C ARG A 265 -1.39 -25.42 6.04
N ARG A 266 -0.89 -26.62 6.32
CA ARG A 266 0.18 -27.23 5.51
C ARG A 266 -0.27 -27.48 4.08
N PHE A 267 -1.52 -27.93 3.87
CA PHE A 267 -2.08 -28.06 2.52
C PHE A 267 -2.25 -26.71 1.81
N MET A 268 -2.73 -25.68 2.52
CA MET A 268 -2.78 -24.32 1.97
C MET A 268 -1.38 -23.86 1.54
N MET A 269 -0.34 -24.15 2.33
CA MET A 269 1.04 -23.80 2.00
C MET A 269 1.57 -24.63 0.82
N ARG A 270 1.23 -25.95 0.69
CA ARG A 270 1.58 -26.78 -0.50
C ARG A 270 0.96 -26.20 -1.77
N VAL A 271 -0.31 -25.82 -1.73
CA VAL A 271 -1.00 -25.16 -2.86
C VAL A 271 -0.33 -23.85 -3.20
N ALA A 272 -0.02 -23.02 -2.20
CA ALA A 272 0.64 -21.74 -2.39
C ALA A 272 2.06 -21.90 -2.97
N ASP A 273 2.84 -22.87 -2.48
CA ASP A 273 4.18 -23.18 -2.99
C ASP A 273 4.13 -23.63 -4.46
N LYS A 274 3.20 -24.53 -4.80
CA LYS A 274 3.01 -25.01 -6.16
C LYS A 274 2.64 -23.87 -7.12
N ILE A 275 1.64 -23.05 -6.77
CA ILE A 275 1.27 -21.88 -7.57
C ILE A 275 2.44 -20.91 -7.69
N ALA A 276 3.17 -20.69 -6.58
CA ALA A 276 4.30 -19.77 -6.57
C ALA A 276 5.45 -20.24 -7.46
N ARG A 277 5.74 -21.54 -7.49
CA ARG A 277 6.75 -22.12 -8.39
C ARG A 277 6.34 -22.04 -9.85
N ASP A 278 5.12 -22.48 -10.15
CA ASP A 278 4.62 -22.55 -11.53
C ASP A 278 4.48 -21.17 -12.18
N ASN A 279 4.24 -20.10 -11.39
CA ASN A 279 4.05 -18.74 -11.89
C ASN A 279 5.24 -17.79 -11.59
N GLY A 280 6.34 -18.30 -11.04
CA GLY A 280 7.57 -17.54 -10.81
C GLY A 280 7.43 -16.44 -9.74
N TYR A 281 6.70 -16.69 -8.65
CA TYR A 281 6.70 -15.82 -7.48
C TYR A 281 7.97 -16.02 -6.65
N ASP A 282 8.53 -14.94 -6.13
CA ASP A 282 9.77 -14.95 -5.34
C ASP A 282 9.50 -15.30 -3.86
N CYS A 283 8.30 -15.00 -3.36
CA CYS A 283 7.92 -15.18 -1.96
C CYS A 283 6.42 -15.44 -1.79
N ILE A 284 6.06 -15.98 -0.63
CA ILE A 284 4.69 -16.08 -0.13
C ILE A 284 4.50 -15.02 0.96
N ILE A 285 3.30 -14.45 1.06
CA ILE A 285 2.98 -13.41 2.04
C ILE A 285 1.76 -13.88 2.83
N THR A 286 1.83 -13.81 4.16
CA THR A 286 0.71 -14.15 5.03
C THR A 286 0.39 -13.03 6.01
N GLY A 287 -0.88 -12.96 6.45
CA GLY A 287 -1.34 -12.04 7.50
C GLY A 287 -1.18 -12.60 8.92
N GLU A 288 -0.29 -13.58 9.11
CA GLU A 288 -0.08 -14.21 10.42
C GLU A 288 0.52 -13.26 11.44
N ASN A 289 0.04 -13.40 12.69
CA ASN A 289 0.55 -12.66 13.84
C ASN A 289 0.79 -13.66 14.99
N LEU A 290 1.94 -13.55 15.67
CA LEU A 290 2.34 -14.51 16.69
C LEU A 290 1.36 -14.48 17.89
N GLY A 291 0.83 -15.66 18.23
CA GLY A 291 -0.06 -15.82 19.39
C GLY A 291 -1.48 -15.27 19.22
N GLN A 292 -1.88 -14.82 18.03
CA GLN A 292 -3.23 -14.30 17.81
C GLN A 292 -4.30 -15.40 17.79
N VAL A 293 -3.97 -16.57 17.23
CA VAL A 293 -4.81 -17.77 17.21
C VAL A 293 -3.97 -19.02 17.52
N ALA A 294 -4.64 -20.11 17.87
CA ALA A 294 -4.00 -21.36 18.32
C ALA A 294 -2.95 -21.93 17.35
N SER A 295 -3.14 -21.76 16.05
CA SER A 295 -2.20 -22.22 15.01
C SER A 295 -1.05 -21.27 14.72
N GLN A 296 -1.03 -20.07 15.32
CA GLN A 296 0.01 -19.06 15.14
C GLN A 296 1.01 -19.05 16.31
N THR A 297 1.40 -20.23 16.76
CA THR A 297 2.51 -20.44 17.70
C THR A 297 3.82 -20.60 16.92
N ILE A 298 4.97 -20.48 17.59
CA ILE A 298 6.28 -20.70 16.96
C ILE A 298 6.36 -22.10 16.35
N ASP A 299 5.88 -23.12 17.08
CA ASP A 299 5.88 -24.50 16.59
C ASP A 299 4.92 -24.69 15.42
N GLY A 300 3.72 -24.07 15.47
CA GLY A 300 2.77 -24.07 14.36
C GLY A 300 3.33 -23.45 13.08
N LEU A 301 3.99 -22.30 13.22
CA LEU A 301 4.64 -21.62 12.08
C LEU A 301 5.81 -22.46 11.53
N LYS A 302 6.64 -23.06 12.40
CA LYS A 302 7.73 -23.93 11.99
C LYS A 302 7.25 -25.13 11.17
N VAL A 303 6.15 -25.75 11.58
CA VAL A 303 5.55 -26.91 10.91
C VAL A 303 4.95 -26.52 9.54
N THR A 304 4.35 -25.35 9.42
CA THR A 304 3.83 -24.87 8.12
C THR A 304 4.96 -24.42 7.19
N ASP A 305 6.01 -23.80 7.72
CA ASP A 305 7.15 -23.33 6.90
C ASP A 305 7.99 -24.50 6.35
N ALA A 306 8.00 -25.67 7.00
CA ALA A 306 8.67 -26.85 6.51
C ALA A 306 8.18 -27.35 5.13
N ILE A 307 7.03 -26.85 4.65
CA ILE A 307 6.44 -27.21 3.36
C ILE A 307 7.12 -26.53 2.16
N THR A 308 7.71 -25.34 2.36
CA THR A 308 8.25 -24.54 1.27
C THR A 308 9.69 -24.09 1.57
N ASP A 309 10.51 -23.96 0.53
CA ASP A 309 11.82 -23.32 0.59
C ASP A 309 11.77 -21.84 0.17
N LYS A 310 10.58 -21.36 -0.22
CA LYS A 310 10.37 -19.93 -0.51
C LYS A 310 10.34 -19.12 0.78
N ILE A 311 10.77 -17.88 0.68
CA ILE A 311 10.65 -16.93 1.79
C ILE A 311 9.16 -16.68 2.08
N VAL A 312 8.75 -16.90 3.33
CA VAL A 312 7.40 -16.54 3.81
C VAL A 312 7.50 -15.24 4.61
N PHE A 313 6.99 -14.17 4.02
CA PHE A 313 6.91 -12.86 4.69
C PHE A 313 5.68 -12.77 5.57
N ARG A 314 5.90 -12.36 6.83
CA ARG A 314 4.87 -12.11 7.85
C ARG A 314 5.01 -10.69 8.37
N PRO A 315 4.60 -9.68 7.60
CA PRO A 315 4.84 -8.28 7.97
C PRO A 315 4.14 -7.84 9.26
N LEU A 316 3.18 -8.64 9.76
CA LEU A 316 2.40 -8.35 10.96
C LEU A 316 2.86 -9.12 12.19
N ILE A 317 3.87 -9.97 12.10
CA ILE A 317 4.22 -11.02 13.09
C ILE A 317 4.35 -10.52 14.54
N GLY A 318 4.77 -9.28 14.73
CA GLY A 318 4.96 -8.66 16.05
C GLY A 318 4.16 -7.37 16.23
N MET A 319 3.10 -7.15 15.45
CA MET A 319 2.29 -5.94 15.53
C MET A 319 1.08 -6.14 16.46
N ASP A 320 0.79 -5.14 17.27
CA ASP A 320 -0.47 -5.13 18.04
C ASP A 320 -1.69 -5.00 17.12
N LYS A 321 -2.78 -5.68 17.49
CA LYS A 321 -4.03 -5.68 16.70
C LYS A 321 -4.56 -4.28 16.43
N VAL A 322 -4.42 -3.35 17.38
CA VAL A 322 -4.83 -1.94 17.22
C VAL A 322 -4.11 -1.28 16.07
N ASN A 323 -2.78 -1.45 15.98
CA ASN A 323 -1.98 -0.87 14.90
C ASN A 323 -2.35 -1.44 13.52
N ILE A 324 -2.72 -2.72 13.47
CA ILE A 324 -3.19 -3.36 12.23
C ILE A 324 -4.54 -2.77 11.81
N ILE A 325 -5.46 -2.56 12.77
CA ILE A 325 -6.76 -1.94 12.52
C ILE A 325 -6.60 -0.48 12.03
N ASP A 326 -5.68 0.28 12.62
CA ASP A 326 -5.40 1.65 12.17
C ASP A 326 -4.92 1.69 10.73
N ILE A 327 -4.03 0.77 10.35
CA ILE A 327 -3.60 0.65 8.95
C ILE A 327 -4.76 0.22 8.06
N ALA A 328 -5.59 -0.75 8.48
CA ALA A 328 -6.75 -1.21 7.70
C ALA A 328 -7.74 -0.07 7.40
N LYS A 329 -7.93 0.85 8.37
CA LYS A 329 -8.73 2.06 8.17
C LYS A 329 -8.06 3.06 7.22
N ASP A 330 -6.73 3.24 7.32
CA ASP A 330 -5.95 4.16 6.47
C ASP A 330 -5.94 3.73 4.99
N ILE A 331 -6.18 2.44 4.73
CA ILE A 331 -6.22 1.84 3.38
C ILE A 331 -7.62 1.40 2.93
N ASP A 332 -8.66 1.82 3.63
CA ASP A 332 -10.08 1.59 3.32
C ASP A 332 -10.51 0.11 3.27
N THR A 333 -9.73 -0.83 3.86
CA THR A 333 -10.07 -2.26 3.89
C THR A 333 -10.85 -2.69 5.13
N TYR A 334 -10.92 -1.84 6.17
CA TYR A 334 -11.50 -2.20 7.47
C TYR A 334 -12.99 -2.55 7.37
N GLU A 335 -13.80 -1.69 6.77
CA GLU A 335 -15.26 -1.87 6.70
C GLU A 335 -15.64 -3.13 5.93
N THR A 336 -14.93 -3.44 4.84
CA THR A 336 -15.12 -4.69 4.11
C THR A 336 -14.70 -5.90 4.96
N SER A 337 -13.57 -5.80 5.67
CA SER A 337 -13.02 -6.90 6.47
C SER A 337 -13.91 -7.33 7.64
N ILE A 338 -14.69 -6.43 8.23
CA ILE A 338 -15.59 -6.74 9.37
C ILE A 338 -16.96 -7.29 8.95
N LEU A 339 -17.26 -7.40 7.67
CA LEU A 339 -18.51 -8.01 7.20
C LEU A 339 -18.59 -9.47 7.69
N PRO A 340 -19.78 -9.92 8.22
CA PRO A 340 -19.94 -11.19 8.90
C PRO A 340 -20.13 -12.37 7.94
N TYR A 341 -19.11 -12.68 7.14
CA TYR A 341 -19.11 -13.85 6.25
C TYR A 341 -18.10 -14.90 6.71
N GLU A 342 -18.38 -16.15 6.37
CA GLU A 342 -17.65 -17.32 6.82
C GLU A 342 -16.23 -17.37 6.24
N ASP A 343 -15.26 -17.87 7.01
CA ASP A 343 -13.90 -18.18 6.57
C ASP A 343 -13.76 -19.71 6.37
N CYS A 344 -12.98 -20.14 5.39
CA CYS A 344 -12.72 -21.57 5.14
C CYS A 344 -12.09 -22.28 6.36
N CYS A 345 -11.34 -21.58 7.18
CA CYS A 345 -10.70 -22.12 8.37
C CYS A 345 -11.71 -22.48 9.48
N THR A 346 -12.96 -22.05 9.40
CA THR A 346 -13.97 -22.31 10.43
C THR A 346 -14.83 -23.55 10.15
N VAL A 347 -14.72 -24.14 8.97
CA VAL A 347 -15.59 -25.25 8.53
C VAL A 347 -15.36 -26.54 9.33
N PHE A 348 -14.11 -26.84 9.70
CA PHE A 348 -13.74 -28.02 10.49
C PHE A 348 -12.80 -27.58 11.63
N LEU A 349 -13.37 -26.94 12.65
CA LEU A 349 -12.58 -26.53 13.82
C LEU A 349 -12.53 -27.62 14.87
N PRO A 350 -11.34 -28.04 15.31
CA PRO A 350 -11.19 -28.95 16.44
C PRO A 350 -11.64 -28.28 17.74
N LYS A 351 -12.19 -29.08 18.68
CA LYS A 351 -12.52 -28.57 20.02
C LYS A 351 -11.30 -28.14 20.80
N HIS A 352 -10.19 -28.85 20.64
CA HIS A 352 -8.90 -28.63 21.30
C HIS A 352 -7.77 -28.70 20.27
N PRO A 353 -7.42 -27.58 19.62
CA PRO A 353 -6.35 -27.57 18.63
C PRO A 353 -4.98 -27.83 19.26
N LEU A 354 -4.12 -28.57 18.57
CA LEU A 354 -2.75 -28.84 18.99
C LEU A 354 -1.92 -27.53 18.95
N LEU A 355 -1.37 -27.14 20.11
CA LEU A 355 -0.62 -25.87 20.26
C LEU A 355 0.88 -26.02 20.00
N THR A 356 1.45 -27.21 20.21
CA THR A 356 2.87 -27.50 20.10
C THR A 356 3.14 -28.68 19.15
N PRO A 357 2.79 -28.51 17.84
CA PRO A 357 3.02 -29.54 16.84
C PRO A 357 4.52 -29.72 16.58
N SER A 358 4.95 -30.96 16.28
CA SER A 358 6.27 -31.26 15.73
C SER A 358 6.17 -31.60 14.24
N ILE A 359 7.22 -31.33 13.47
CA ILE A 359 7.28 -31.68 12.04
C ILE A 359 7.05 -33.17 11.86
N GLU A 360 7.85 -34.01 12.57
CA GLU A 360 7.78 -35.44 12.46
C GLU A 360 6.41 -36.03 12.87
N GLY A 361 5.78 -35.43 13.92
CA GLY A 361 4.43 -35.83 14.36
C GLY A 361 3.38 -35.60 13.30
N ILE A 362 3.38 -34.38 12.73
CA ILE A 362 2.39 -33.98 11.70
C ILE A 362 2.65 -34.75 10.38
N GLU A 363 3.89 -34.93 9.97
CA GLU A 363 4.22 -35.75 8.78
C GLU A 363 3.72 -37.18 8.90
N LYS A 364 3.84 -37.80 10.09
CA LYS A 364 3.28 -39.10 10.36
C LYS A 364 1.75 -39.13 10.26
N SER A 365 1.09 -38.10 10.76
CA SER A 365 -0.37 -37.98 10.65
C SER A 365 -0.85 -37.73 9.21
N GLU A 366 0.01 -37.18 8.34
CA GLU A 366 -0.26 -37.00 6.91
C GLU A 366 0.01 -38.26 6.06
N GLU A 367 0.71 -39.30 6.57
CA GLU A 367 1.05 -40.52 5.81
C GLU A 367 -0.17 -41.19 5.11
N PRO A 368 -1.39 -41.22 5.69
CA PRO A 368 -2.56 -41.78 5.00
C PRO A 368 -3.07 -40.95 3.82
N LEU A 369 -2.61 -39.71 3.66
CA LEU A 369 -3.09 -38.77 2.65
C LEU A 369 -2.19 -38.80 1.41
N ASP A 370 -2.81 -38.87 0.21
CA ASP A 370 -2.10 -38.61 -1.05
C ASP A 370 -2.00 -37.11 -1.26
N CYS A 371 -1.02 -36.46 -0.57
CA CYS A 371 -0.87 -35.02 -0.54
C CYS A 371 -0.71 -34.41 -1.93
N ASP A 372 0.09 -35.02 -2.80
CA ASP A 372 0.38 -34.50 -4.14
C ASP A 372 -0.87 -34.51 -5.02
N LYS A 373 -1.60 -35.64 -5.02
CA LYS A 373 -2.85 -35.78 -5.76
C LYS A 373 -3.90 -34.77 -5.29
N LEU A 374 -4.10 -34.61 -3.99
CA LEU A 374 -5.05 -33.67 -3.41
C LEU A 374 -4.74 -32.21 -3.81
N VAL A 375 -3.47 -31.84 -3.80
CA VAL A 375 -3.00 -30.52 -4.22
C VAL A 375 -3.24 -30.31 -5.72
N GLU A 376 -2.89 -31.28 -6.56
CA GLU A 376 -3.09 -31.19 -8.01
C GLU A 376 -4.57 -31.10 -8.38
N GLU A 377 -5.43 -31.88 -7.73
CA GLU A 377 -6.89 -31.82 -7.97
C GLU A 377 -7.48 -30.46 -7.53
N ALA A 378 -7.03 -29.90 -6.42
CA ALA A 378 -7.48 -28.58 -5.96
C ALA A 378 -7.05 -27.47 -6.93
N ILE A 379 -5.78 -27.49 -7.38
CA ILE A 379 -5.25 -26.52 -8.36
C ILE A 379 -5.92 -26.70 -9.73
N GLY A 380 -6.20 -27.94 -10.15
CA GLY A 380 -6.87 -28.22 -11.41
C GLY A 380 -8.30 -27.63 -11.52
N LYS A 381 -8.93 -27.35 -10.38
CA LYS A 381 -10.27 -26.75 -10.28
C LYS A 381 -10.23 -25.25 -9.92
N MET A 382 -9.05 -24.63 -9.78
CA MET A 382 -8.94 -23.23 -9.36
C MET A 382 -9.50 -22.28 -10.41
N LYS A 383 -10.04 -21.16 -9.92
CA LYS A 383 -10.44 -20.02 -10.76
C LYS A 383 -9.34 -18.97 -10.74
N ILE A 384 -9.11 -18.34 -11.88
CA ILE A 384 -8.10 -17.27 -12.04
C ILE A 384 -8.79 -16.06 -12.65
N GLU A 385 -8.68 -14.92 -12.00
CA GLU A 385 -9.29 -13.67 -12.44
C GLU A 385 -8.25 -12.53 -12.37
N LYS A 386 -8.42 -11.48 -13.17
CA LYS A 386 -7.68 -10.23 -13.05
C LYS A 386 -8.54 -9.23 -12.29
N ILE A 387 -7.98 -8.59 -11.28
CA ILE A 387 -8.68 -7.61 -10.44
C ILE A 387 -7.90 -6.29 -10.47
N GLY A 388 -8.61 -5.18 -10.62
CA GLY A 388 -8.02 -3.85 -10.73
C GLY A 388 -7.41 -3.61 -12.13
N GLY A 389 -6.98 -2.39 -12.38
CA GLY A 389 -6.21 -2.07 -13.60
C GLY A 389 -7.00 -1.54 -14.77
N SER A 390 -8.30 -1.72 -14.82
CA SER A 390 -9.13 -1.03 -15.81
C SER A 390 -10.53 -0.79 -15.25
N ASP A 391 -10.93 0.45 -15.17
CA ASP A 391 -12.29 0.74 -15.55
C ASP A 391 -12.32 0.44 -17.05
N GLU A 392 -12.99 -0.62 -17.41
CA GLU A 392 -13.30 -0.94 -18.81
C GLU A 392 -14.03 0.25 -19.43
N GLU A 393 -13.59 0.63 -20.64
CA GLU A 393 -14.17 1.44 -21.71
C GLU A 393 -15.11 2.60 -21.36
#